data_9801722134f0c9bbf077a311d591737e
#
_entry.id   9801722134f0c9bbf077a311d591737e
#
_cell.length_a   1.000
_cell.length_b   1.000
_cell.length_c   1.000
_cell.angle_alpha   90.00
_cell.angle_beta   90.00
_cell.angle_gamma   90.00
#
_symmetry.space_group_name_H-M   'P 1'
#
loop_
_entity.id
_entity.type
_entity.pdbx_description
1 polymer ?
#
loop_
_entity_poly.entity_id
_entity_poly.type
_entity_poly.pdbx_seq_one_letter_code
_entity_poly.pdbx_strand_id
1 'polypeptide(L)'
;FGITKAIANYYTGRLANQFGRRNLLLFGWLIAIPIPFLLIYAPSWNWVIFANILLGLSQGLTWSSTVVMKIDLVGEKDRGFAMGLNEFAGYFAVGIIAYLSGYIAFKYGITPYPFYIGIFISIVGFLLTLFWVKDTRAFVHKESATDNTEQLGNIFIETTFKNKTLSSVTQAGLVNNLNDGMIWGLLP
;
A
#
# COMPACT_ATOMS: atom_id res chain seq x y z
N PHE A 1 -11.99 -4.28 -3.69
CA PHE A 1 -10.78 -3.60 -3.21
C PHE A 1 -10.07 -4.37 -2.10
N GLY A 2 -10.67 -4.51 -0.90
CA GLY A 2 -10.02 -5.07 0.29
C GLY A 2 -9.42 -6.47 0.10
N ILE A 3 -10.18 -7.41 -0.47
CA ILE A 3 -9.70 -8.78 -0.75
C ILE A 3 -8.49 -8.75 -1.70
N THR A 4 -8.57 -7.96 -2.76
CA THR A 4 -7.48 -7.86 -3.75
C THR A 4 -6.23 -7.25 -3.12
N LYS A 5 -6.39 -6.21 -2.30
CA LYS A 5 -5.29 -5.60 -1.54
C LYS A 5 -4.65 -6.59 -0.57
N ALA A 6 -5.45 -7.39 0.15
CA ALA A 6 -4.94 -8.40 1.07
C ALA A 6 -4.10 -9.47 0.35
N ILE A 7 -4.59 -9.98 -0.78
CA ILE A 7 -3.86 -10.92 -1.63
C ILE A 7 -2.56 -10.31 -2.14
N ALA A 8 -2.62 -9.07 -2.67
CA ALA A 8 -1.45 -8.35 -3.15
C ALA A 8 -0.42 -8.15 -2.04
N ASN A 9 -0.83 -7.72 -0.84
CA ASN A 9 0.06 -7.55 0.32
C ASN A 9 0.76 -8.86 0.70
N TYR A 10 0.02 -9.97 0.72
CA TYR A 10 0.59 -11.29 1.04
C TYR A 10 1.71 -11.69 0.08
N TYR A 11 1.50 -11.48 -1.23
CA TYR A 11 2.49 -11.82 -2.23
C TYR A 11 3.62 -10.80 -2.35
N THR A 12 3.38 -9.52 -2.03
CA THR A 12 4.38 -8.46 -2.15
C THR A 12 5.63 -8.74 -1.34
N GLY A 13 5.51 -9.28 -0.12
CA GLY A 13 6.67 -9.66 0.69
C GLY A 13 7.60 -10.67 -0.02
N ARG A 14 7.01 -11.68 -0.69
CA ARG A 14 7.75 -12.68 -1.45
C ARG A 14 8.31 -12.13 -2.76
N LEU A 15 7.51 -11.37 -3.49
CA LEU A 15 7.88 -10.74 -4.76
C LEU A 15 8.95 -9.65 -4.56
N ALA A 16 8.96 -8.95 -3.44
CA ALA A 16 9.95 -7.94 -3.11
C ALA A 16 11.38 -8.49 -3.10
N ASN A 17 11.57 -9.74 -2.66
CA ASN A 17 12.87 -10.38 -2.67
C ASN A 17 13.30 -10.80 -4.09
N GLN A 18 12.37 -11.17 -4.96
CA GLN A 18 12.65 -11.62 -6.33
C GLN A 18 12.84 -10.45 -7.29
N PHE A 19 11.87 -9.54 -7.36
CA PHE A 19 11.82 -8.45 -8.33
C PHE A 19 12.46 -7.15 -7.84
N GLY A 20 12.65 -6.99 -6.53
CA GLY A 20 13.12 -5.76 -5.90
C GLY A 20 11.95 -4.85 -5.50
N ARG A 21 12.18 -4.08 -4.41
CA ARG A 21 11.17 -3.21 -3.83
C ARG A 21 10.81 -2.07 -4.78
N ARG A 22 11.82 -1.48 -5.42
CA ARG A 22 11.64 -0.38 -6.39
C ARG A 22 10.78 -0.81 -7.58
N ASN A 23 11.04 -1.97 -8.16
CA ASN A 23 10.29 -2.44 -9.32
C ASN A 23 8.83 -2.74 -8.98
N LEU A 24 8.55 -3.32 -7.80
CA LEU A 24 7.19 -3.53 -7.33
C LEU A 24 6.45 -2.21 -7.12
N LEU A 25 7.13 -1.21 -6.58
CA LEU A 25 6.57 0.13 -6.41
C LEU A 25 6.24 0.77 -7.78
N LEU A 26 7.13 0.63 -8.78
CA LEU A 26 6.87 1.09 -10.15
C LEU A 26 5.68 0.37 -10.78
N PHE A 27 5.58 -0.96 -10.64
CA PHE A 27 4.43 -1.72 -11.12
C PHE A 27 3.13 -1.30 -10.45
N GLY A 28 3.17 -1.04 -9.15
CA GLY A 28 2.02 -0.54 -8.41
C GLY A 28 1.52 0.80 -8.95
N TRP A 29 2.41 1.76 -9.21
CA TRP A 29 2.05 3.04 -9.83
C TRP A 29 1.59 2.89 -11.27
N LEU A 30 2.21 2.01 -12.06
CA LEU A 30 1.79 1.74 -13.43
C LEU A 30 0.34 1.21 -13.49
N ILE A 31 -0.03 0.34 -12.56
CA ILE A 31 -1.41 -0.15 -12.41
C ILE A 31 -2.36 0.98 -11.94
N ALA A 32 -1.87 1.95 -11.17
CA ALA A 32 -2.67 3.08 -10.68
C ALA A 32 -3.11 4.03 -11.80
N ILE A 33 -2.24 4.26 -12.80
CA ILE A 33 -2.48 5.25 -13.87
C ILE A 33 -3.82 5.07 -14.62
N PRO A 34 -4.22 3.87 -15.06
CA PRO A 34 -5.48 3.69 -15.79
C PRO A 34 -6.73 3.80 -14.89
N ILE A 35 -6.61 3.69 -13.57
CA ILE A 35 -7.77 3.61 -12.68
C ILE A 35 -8.69 4.83 -12.75
N PRO A 36 -8.19 6.08 -12.66
CA PRO A 36 -9.05 7.25 -12.76
C PRO A 36 -9.76 7.35 -14.12
N PHE A 37 -9.09 6.96 -15.21
CA PHE A 37 -9.70 6.93 -16.53
C PHE A 37 -10.84 5.91 -16.61
N LEU A 38 -10.64 4.71 -16.06
CA LEU A 38 -11.69 3.69 -15.98
C LEU A 38 -12.90 4.18 -15.20
N LEU A 39 -12.70 4.99 -14.15
CA LEU A 39 -13.79 5.55 -13.36
C LEU A 39 -14.50 6.72 -14.06
N ILE A 40 -13.76 7.58 -14.76
CA ILE A 40 -14.33 8.69 -15.55
C ILE A 40 -15.25 8.17 -16.66
N TYR A 41 -14.80 7.14 -17.38
CA TYR A 41 -15.49 6.58 -18.55
C TYR A 41 -16.29 5.31 -18.23
N ALA A 42 -16.55 5.00 -16.96
CA ALA A 42 -17.25 3.78 -16.57
C ALA A 42 -18.68 3.73 -17.12
N PRO A 43 -19.00 2.86 -18.09
CA PRO A 43 -20.36 2.73 -18.65
C PRO A 43 -21.27 1.89 -17.75
N SER A 44 -20.70 1.15 -16.80
CA SER A 44 -21.45 0.26 -15.90
C SER A 44 -20.68 -0.02 -14.60
N TRP A 45 -21.37 -0.54 -13.62
CA TRP A 45 -20.78 -0.95 -12.33
C TRP A 45 -19.67 -1.99 -12.46
N ASN A 46 -19.70 -2.83 -13.49
CA ASN A 46 -18.63 -3.82 -13.72
C ASN A 46 -17.28 -3.13 -13.96
N TRP A 47 -17.26 -1.98 -14.64
CA TRP A 47 -16.06 -1.18 -14.82
C TRP A 47 -15.55 -0.60 -13.50
N VAL A 48 -16.45 -0.16 -12.65
CA VAL A 48 -16.11 0.33 -11.30
C VAL A 48 -15.52 -0.81 -10.45
N ILE A 49 -16.11 -2.01 -10.52
CA ILE A 49 -15.56 -3.20 -9.83
C ILE A 49 -14.17 -3.53 -10.34
N PHE A 50 -13.97 -3.52 -11.66
CA PHE A 50 -12.66 -3.76 -12.26
C PHE A 50 -11.63 -2.72 -11.84
N ALA A 51 -11.98 -1.43 -11.86
CA ALA A 51 -11.13 -0.35 -11.34
C ALA A 51 -10.75 -0.56 -9.86
N ASN A 52 -11.70 -1.02 -9.03
CA ASN A 52 -11.46 -1.35 -7.62
C ASN A 52 -10.53 -2.57 -7.43
N ILE A 53 -10.56 -3.54 -8.32
CA ILE A 53 -9.60 -4.66 -8.32
C ILE A 53 -8.20 -4.13 -8.60
N LEU A 54 -8.03 -3.31 -9.65
CA LEU A 54 -6.74 -2.68 -9.97
C LEU A 54 -6.25 -1.78 -8.85
N LEU A 55 -7.14 -1.02 -8.21
CA LEU A 55 -6.82 -0.18 -7.05
C LEU A 55 -6.28 -1.02 -5.88
N GLY A 56 -6.90 -2.15 -5.60
CA GLY A 56 -6.44 -3.08 -4.56
C GLY A 56 -5.04 -3.64 -4.87
N LEU A 57 -4.79 -4.05 -6.11
CA LEU A 57 -3.47 -4.50 -6.55
C LEU A 57 -2.43 -3.39 -6.44
N SER A 58 -2.72 -2.22 -6.99
CA SER A 58 -1.83 -1.06 -6.94
C SER A 58 -1.47 -0.70 -5.49
N GLN A 59 -2.46 -0.55 -4.62
CA GLN A 59 -2.22 -0.21 -3.22
C GLN A 59 -1.47 -1.31 -2.46
N GLY A 60 -1.76 -2.59 -2.72
CA GLY A 60 -1.02 -3.68 -2.12
C GLY A 60 0.47 -3.67 -2.49
N LEU A 61 0.79 -3.39 -3.74
CA LEU A 61 2.16 -3.29 -4.22
C LEU A 61 2.86 -2.02 -3.70
N THR A 62 2.23 -0.86 -3.82
CA THR A 62 2.86 0.43 -3.46
C THR A 62 3.03 0.58 -1.95
N TRP A 63 1.99 0.34 -1.17
CA TRP A 63 2.04 0.51 0.28
C TRP A 63 3.03 -0.45 0.93
N SER A 64 2.92 -1.74 0.63
CA SER A 64 3.84 -2.74 1.20
C SER A 64 5.28 -2.50 0.80
N SER A 65 5.54 -2.12 -0.46
CA SER A 65 6.90 -1.81 -0.90
C SER A 65 7.49 -0.62 -0.17
N THR A 66 6.73 0.47 0.04
CA THR A 66 7.22 1.65 0.76
C THR A 66 7.47 1.36 2.24
N VAL A 67 6.62 0.55 2.89
CA VAL A 67 6.82 0.12 4.28
C VAL A 67 8.10 -0.71 4.40
N VAL A 68 8.27 -1.73 3.54
CA VAL A 68 9.45 -2.59 3.57
C VAL A 68 10.72 -1.78 3.29
N MET A 69 10.72 -0.89 2.29
CA MET A 69 11.87 -0.05 1.99
C MET A 69 12.28 0.84 3.17
N LYS A 70 11.33 1.37 3.91
CA LYS A 70 11.63 2.17 5.12
C LYS A 70 12.26 1.31 6.21
N ILE A 71 11.74 0.10 6.43
CA ILE A 71 12.29 -0.86 7.39
C ILE A 71 13.72 -1.25 6.99
N ASP A 72 13.98 -1.49 5.69
CA ASP A 72 15.30 -1.84 5.17
C ASP A 72 16.34 -0.72 5.37
N LEU A 73 15.92 0.55 5.34
CA LEU A 73 16.82 1.72 5.40
C LEU A 73 17.09 2.21 6.81
N VAL A 74 16.15 1.95 7.73
CA VAL A 74 16.20 2.47 9.11
C VAL A 74 16.62 1.35 10.05
N GLY A 75 17.71 1.52 10.78
CA GLY A 75 18.19 0.55 11.76
C GLY A 75 17.13 0.22 12.82
N GLU A 76 17.33 -0.85 13.58
CA GLU A 76 16.34 -1.40 14.53
C GLU A 76 15.78 -0.37 15.52
N LYS A 77 16.62 0.56 15.98
CA LYS A 77 16.25 1.58 16.98
C LYS A 77 15.16 2.53 16.50
N ASP A 78 15.17 2.87 15.23
CA ASP A 78 14.31 3.92 14.66
C ASP A 78 13.13 3.38 13.83
N ARG A 79 12.98 2.05 13.75
CA ARG A 79 11.90 1.40 12.98
C ARG A 79 10.51 1.88 13.43
N GLY A 80 10.27 1.99 14.74
CA GLY A 80 8.99 2.47 15.27
C GLY A 80 8.68 3.90 14.84
N PHE A 81 9.65 4.80 14.92
CA PHE A 81 9.51 6.18 14.49
C PHE A 81 9.25 6.28 12.98
N ALA A 82 10.01 5.54 12.17
CA ALA A 82 9.84 5.52 10.71
C ALA A 82 8.44 5.00 10.30
N MET A 83 7.91 3.99 11.00
CA MET A 83 6.56 3.50 10.77
C MET A 83 5.49 4.51 11.19
N GLY A 84 5.65 5.13 12.37
CA GLY A 84 4.76 6.21 12.81
C GLY A 84 4.72 7.38 11.81
N LEU A 85 5.87 7.79 11.28
CA LEU A 85 5.95 8.82 10.25
C LEU A 85 5.29 8.39 8.93
N ASN A 86 5.39 7.10 8.57
CA ASN A 86 4.71 6.55 7.40
C ASN A 86 3.19 6.64 7.52
N GLU A 87 2.65 6.21 8.67
CA GLU A 87 1.22 6.29 8.93
C GLU A 87 0.73 7.73 8.99
N PHE A 88 1.45 8.61 9.71
CA PHE A 88 1.14 10.04 9.74
C PHE A 88 1.05 10.63 8.34
N ALA A 89 2.06 10.41 7.50
CA ALA A 89 2.07 10.93 6.12
C ALA A 89 0.90 10.39 5.29
N GLY A 90 0.55 9.10 5.47
CA GLY A 90 -0.57 8.47 4.79
C GLY A 90 -1.91 9.10 5.18
N TYR A 91 -2.24 9.16 6.47
CA TYR A 91 -3.50 9.73 6.93
C TYR A 91 -3.59 11.25 6.68
N PHE A 92 -2.49 11.97 6.82
CA PHE A 92 -2.44 13.40 6.49
C PHE A 92 -2.75 13.65 5.00
N ALA A 93 -2.14 12.86 4.10
CA ALA A 93 -2.42 12.94 2.67
C ALA A 93 -3.88 12.60 2.36
N VAL A 94 -4.44 11.54 2.97
CA VAL A 94 -5.86 11.18 2.82
C VAL A 94 -6.77 12.34 3.23
N GLY A 95 -6.51 12.99 4.37
CA GLY A 95 -7.30 14.14 4.84
C GLY A 95 -7.27 15.31 3.84
N ILE A 96 -6.08 15.68 3.35
CA ILE A 96 -5.94 16.75 2.35
C ILE A 96 -6.69 16.41 1.06
N ILE A 97 -6.49 15.21 0.53
CA ILE A 97 -7.08 14.83 -0.75
C ILE A 97 -8.58 14.63 -0.65
N ALA A 98 -9.08 14.11 0.47
CA ALA A 98 -10.53 14.02 0.72
C ALA A 98 -11.17 15.42 0.70
N TYR A 99 -10.55 16.39 1.39
CA TYR A 99 -11.04 17.77 1.39
C TYR A 99 -11.01 18.39 -0.02
N LEU A 100 -9.89 18.29 -0.72
CA LEU A 100 -9.73 18.86 -2.06
C LEU A 100 -10.68 18.22 -3.07
N SER A 101 -10.80 16.90 -3.08
CA SER A 101 -11.70 16.18 -3.99
C SER A 101 -13.16 16.49 -3.70
N GLY A 102 -13.54 16.58 -2.41
CA GLY A 102 -14.87 16.98 -1.99
C GLY A 102 -15.21 18.42 -2.41
N TYR A 103 -14.29 19.37 -2.21
CA TYR A 103 -14.46 20.75 -2.65
C TYR A 103 -14.62 20.86 -4.17
N ILE A 104 -13.80 20.15 -4.94
CA ILE A 104 -13.87 20.14 -6.41
C ILE A 104 -15.18 19.49 -6.87
N ALA A 105 -15.59 18.38 -6.24
CA ALA A 105 -16.86 17.72 -6.55
C ALA A 105 -18.05 18.60 -6.29
N PHE A 106 -18.04 19.35 -5.18
CA PHE A 106 -19.09 20.33 -4.84
C PHE A 106 -19.19 21.45 -5.88
N LYS A 107 -18.05 21.99 -6.33
CA LYS A 107 -18.02 23.15 -7.22
C LYS A 107 -18.22 22.81 -8.69
N TYR A 108 -17.70 21.69 -9.16
CA TYR A 108 -17.60 21.33 -10.59
C TYR A 108 -18.32 20.00 -10.94
N GLY A 109 -18.84 19.29 -9.95
CA GLY A 109 -19.48 17.98 -10.11
C GLY A 109 -18.58 16.80 -9.77
N ILE A 110 -19.20 15.65 -9.57
CA ILE A 110 -18.54 14.42 -9.09
C ILE A 110 -17.61 13.83 -10.14
N THR A 111 -17.93 13.99 -11.41
CA THR A 111 -17.13 13.52 -12.56
C THR A 111 -17.03 14.63 -13.61
N PRO A 112 -15.88 14.80 -14.30
CA PRO A 112 -14.60 14.04 -14.19
C PRO A 112 -13.59 14.68 -13.24
N TYR A 113 -13.85 15.88 -12.74
CA TYR A 113 -12.86 16.79 -12.15
C TYR A 113 -12.07 16.22 -10.97
N PRO A 114 -12.67 15.58 -9.94
CA PRO A 114 -11.91 15.01 -8.83
C PRO A 114 -10.93 13.92 -9.29
N PHE A 115 -11.26 13.17 -10.34
CA PHE A 115 -10.41 12.10 -10.85
C PHE A 115 -9.13 12.59 -11.54
N TYR A 116 -9.11 13.84 -12.01
CA TYR A 116 -7.89 14.45 -12.53
C TYR A 116 -6.79 14.58 -11.47
N ILE A 117 -7.16 14.76 -10.20
CA ILE A 117 -6.20 14.72 -9.09
C ILE A 117 -5.57 13.32 -9.02
N GLY A 118 -6.38 12.28 -9.14
CA GLY A 118 -5.90 10.88 -9.13
C GLY A 118 -4.92 10.59 -10.27
N ILE A 119 -5.21 11.09 -11.48
CA ILE A 119 -4.29 11.00 -12.64
C ILE A 119 -2.97 11.70 -12.32
N PHE A 120 -3.03 12.94 -11.86
CA PHE A 120 -1.85 13.72 -11.52
C PHE A 120 -0.98 13.02 -10.47
N ILE A 121 -1.60 12.56 -9.35
CA ILE A 121 -0.89 11.88 -8.26
C ILE A 121 -0.24 10.58 -8.73
N SER A 122 -0.95 9.77 -9.54
CA SER A 122 -0.40 8.49 -10.03
C SER A 122 0.80 8.70 -10.96
N ILE A 123 0.74 9.72 -11.84
CA ILE A 123 1.87 10.08 -12.70
C ILE A 123 3.04 10.61 -11.86
N VAL A 124 2.80 11.52 -10.91
CA VAL A 124 3.85 12.04 -10.02
C VAL A 124 4.47 10.91 -9.20
N GLY A 125 3.67 10.01 -8.62
CA GLY A 125 4.16 8.86 -7.86
C GLY A 125 5.02 7.92 -8.72
N PHE A 126 4.61 7.67 -9.96
CA PHE A 126 5.40 6.90 -10.92
C PHE A 126 6.74 7.57 -11.25
N LEU A 127 6.72 8.87 -11.59
CA LEU A 127 7.93 9.62 -11.93
C LEU A 127 8.89 9.76 -10.74
N LEU A 128 8.38 10.05 -9.55
CA LEU A 128 9.20 10.07 -8.34
C LEU A 128 9.86 8.72 -8.08
N THR A 129 9.12 7.63 -8.26
CA THR A 129 9.69 6.28 -8.10
C THR A 129 10.73 5.99 -9.17
N LEU A 130 10.48 6.41 -10.40
CA LEU A 130 11.38 6.15 -11.53
C LEU A 130 12.72 6.89 -11.38
N PHE A 131 12.71 8.14 -10.92
CA PHE A 131 13.91 8.98 -10.91
C PHE A 131 14.63 9.04 -9.57
N TRP A 132 13.90 8.98 -8.45
CA TRP A 132 14.48 9.21 -7.12
C TRP A 132 14.57 7.96 -6.24
N VAL A 133 13.66 7.00 -6.40
CA VAL A 133 13.67 5.82 -5.53
C VAL A 133 14.75 4.83 -5.97
N LYS A 134 15.62 4.44 -5.02
CA LYS A 134 16.63 3.39 -5.20
C LYS A 134 16.15 2.08 -4.60
N ASP A 135 16.57 0.95 -5.17
CA ASP A 135 16.24 -0.37 -4.60
C ASP A 135 16.99 -0.61 -3.29
N THR A 136 16.31 -1.15 -2.29
CA THR A 136 16.88 -1.35 -0.94
C THR A 136 17.39 -2.77 -0.68
N ARG A 137 17.36 -3.68 -1.66
CA ARG A 137 17.83 -5.08 -1.51
C ARG A 137 19.24 -5.21 -0.97
N ALA A 138 20.13 -4.29 -1.36
CA ALA A 138 21.52 -4.30 -0.90
C ALA A 138 21.67 -4.12 0.62
N PHE A 139 20.74 -3.42 1.26
CA PHE A 139 20.74 -3.21 2.71
C PHE A 139 20.31 -4.49 3.45
N VAL A 140 19.34 -5.22 2.92
CA VAL A 140 18.87 -6.50 3.48
C VAL A 140 19.98 -7.55 3.47
N HIS A 141 20.75 -7.64 2.37
CA HIS A 141 21.88 -8.56 2.30
C HIS A 141 22.97 -8.27 3.34
N LYS A 142 23.19 -7.00 3.67
CA LYS A 142 24.12 -6.62 4.73
C LYS A 142 23.61 -7.01 6.11
N GLU A 143 22.34 -6.79 6.40
CA GLU A 143 21.72 -7.13 7.69
C GLU A 143 21.68 -8.66 7.87
N SER A 144 21.26 -9.42 6.86
CA SER A 144 21.21 -10.88 6.90
C SER A 144 22.57 -11.56 7.02
N ALA A 145 23.63 -10.90 6.60
CA ALA A 145 25.01 -11.43 6.76
C ALA A 145 25.51 -11.29 8.21
N THR A 146 24.88 -10.43 9.01
CA THR A 146 25.27 -10.16 10.40
C THR A 146 24.38 -10.90 11.40
N ASP A 147 23.22 -11.38 10.98
CA ASP A 147 22.20 -11.96 11.84
C ASP A 147 22.04 -13.47 11.57
N ASN A 148 22.37 -14.29 12.57
CA ASN A 148 22.12 -15.74 12.59
C ASN A 148 20.64 -16.03 12.92
N THR A 149 19.71 -15.37 12.25
CA THR A 149 18.27 -15.61 12.48
C THR A 149 17.90 -16.98 11.89
N GLU A 150 17.38 -17.87 12.74
CA GLU A 150 16.78 -19.13 12.33
C GLU A 150 15.70 -18.86 11.27
N GLN A 151 15.81 -19.52 10.13
CA GLN A 151 14.79 -19.47 9.10
C GLN A 151 13.50 -20.08 9.67
N LEU A 152 12.52 -19.22 9.99
CA LEU A 152 11.18 -19.65 10.35
C LEU A 152 10.63 -20.49 9.18
N GLY A 153 10.16 -21.71 9.47
CA GLY A 153 9.63 -22.64 8.47
C GLY A 153 8.51 -22.02 7.63
N ASN A 154 7.26 -22.40 7.81
CA ASN A 154 6.15 -21.73 7.13
C ASN A 154 5.77 -20.45 7.90
N ILE A 155 6.31 -19.31 7.46
CA ILE A 155 6.13 -17.98 8.11
C ILE A 155 4.65 -17.69 8.37
N PHE A 156 3.76 -18.00 7.42
CA PHE A 156 2.32 -17.76 7.58
C PHE A 156 1.73 -18.54 8.75
N ILE A 157 2.05 -19.83 8.86
CA ILE A 157 1.54 -20.68 9.94
C ILE A 157 2.15 -20.28 11.28
N GLU A 158 3.44 -19.97 11.31
CA GLU A 158 4.13 -19.55 12.53
C GLU A 158 3.57 -18.23 13.07
N THR A 159 3.41 -17.22 12.21
CA THR A 159 2.95 -15.89 12.62
C THR A 159 1.45 -15.84 12.91
N THR A 160 0.63 -16.69 12.26
CA THR A 160 -0.82 -16.62 12.42
C THR A 160 -1.35 -17.55 13.51
N PHE A 161 -0.74 -18.72 13.73
CA PHE A 161 -1.33 -19.75 14.58
C PHE A 161 -0.39 -20.34 15.63
N LYS A 162 0.90 -20.58 15.33
CA LYS A 162 1.77 -21.33 16.24
C LYS A 162 2.46 -20.47 17.27
N ASN A 163 3.07 -19.38 16.89
CA ASN A 163 3.76 -18.50 17.83
C ASN A 163 2.74 -17.62 18.55
N LYS A 164 2.56 -17.83 19.85
CA LYS A 164 1.54 -17.14 20.65
C LYS A 164 1.65 -15.61 20.58
N THR A 165 2.85 -15.06 20.64
CA THR A 165 3.07 -13.61 20.59
C THR A 165 2.77 -13.06 19.20
N LEU A 166 3.31 -13.68 18.14
CA LEU A 166 3.10 -13.23 16.77
C LEU A 166 1.63 -13.39 16.35
N SER A 167 0.99 -14.49 16.75
CA SER A 167 -0.45 -14.72 16.52
C SER A 167 -1.31 -13.65 17.19
N SER A 168 -1.02 -13.30 18.45
CA SER A 168 -1.77 -12.26 19.15
C SER A 168 -1.66 -10.91 18.45
N VAL A 169 -0.45 -10.53 17.99
CA VAL A 169 -0.24 -9.28 17.23
C VAL A 169 -0.98 -9.31 15.89
N THR A 170 -0.93 -10.44 15.19
CA THR A 170 -1.65 -10.62 13.91
C THR A 170 -3.16 -10.50 14.10
N GLN A 171 -3.72 -11.11 15.15
CA GLN A 171 -5.15 -11.02 15.46
C GLN A 171 -5.54 -9.60 15.91
N ALA A 172 -4.73 -8.92 16.70
CA ALA A 172 -4.97 -7.52 17.08
C ALA A 172 -5.00 -6.61 15.84
N GLY A 173 -4.07 -6.80 14.91
CA GLY A 173 -4.08 -6.09 13.62
C GLY A 173 -5.32 -6.39 12.78
N LEU A 174 -5.79 -7.64 12.77
CA LEU A 174 -7.05 -8.01 12.10
C LEU A 174 -8.25 -7.26 12.69
N VAL A 175 -8.38 -7.25 14.02
CA VAL A 175 -9.48 -6.55 14.71
C VAL A 175 -9.44 -5.06 14.44
N ASN A 176 -8.26 -4.43 14.45
CA ASN A 176 -8.12 -3.01 14.12
C ASN A 176 -8.60 -2.72 12.69
N ASN A 177 -8.17 -3.51 11.71
CA ASN A 177 -8.60 -3.32 10.32
C ASN A 177 -10.09 -3.61 10.10
N LEU A 178 -10.69 -4.53 10.87
CA LEU A 178 -12.13 -4.75 10.86
C LEU A 178 -12.89 -3.53 11.38
N ASN A 179 -12.40 -2.91 12.46
CA ASN A 179 -12.98 -1.68 13.00
C ASN A 179 -12.92 -0.54 11.96
N ASP A 180 -11.76 -0.33 11.34
CA ASP A 180 -11.60 0.67 10.28
C ASP A 180 -12.54 0.38 9.09
N GLY A 181 -12.60 -0.88 8.65
CA GLY A 181 -13.49 -1.30 7.57
C GLY A 181 -14.97 -1.08 7.89
N MET A 182 -15.38 -1.29 9.13
CA MET A 182 -16.74 -1.02 9.59
C MET A 182 -17.05 0.49 9.54
N ILE A 183 -16.15 1.32 10.06
CA ILE A 183 -16.31 2.79 10.05
C ILE A 183 -16.42 3.29 8.60
N TRP A 184 -15.50 2.91 7.72
CA TRP A 184 -15.51 3.32 6.31
C TRP A 184 -16.75 2.81 5.54
N GLY A 185 -17.29 1.66 5.94
CA GLY A 185 -18.50 1.09 5.32
C GLY A 185 -19.81 1.70 5.81
N LEU A 186 -19.82 2.32 6.99
CA LEU A 186 -21.01 2.90 7.61
C LEU A 186 -21.10 4.42 7.48
N LEU A 187 -19.99 5.09 7.23
CA LEU A 187 -19.98 6.53 6.96
C LEU A 187 -20.51 6.81 5.55
N PRO A 188 -21.48 7.72 5.41
CA PRO A 188 -22.05 8.08 4.11
C PRO A 188 -21.06 8.83 3.23
#